data_0f1335f65e7199ca3b74d973fcbcecfc
#
_entry.id   0f1335f65e7199ca3b74d973fcbcecfc
#
_cell.length_a   1.000
_cell.length_b   1.000
_cell.length_c   1.000
_cell.angle_alpha   90.00
_cell.angle_beta   90.00
_cell.angle_gamma   90.00
#
_symmetry.space_group_name_H-M   'P 1'
#
loop_
_entity.id
_entity.type
_entity.pdbx_description
1 polymer ?
#
loop_
_entity_poly.entity_id
_entity_poly.type
_entity_poly.pdbx_seq_one_letter_code
_entity_poly.pdbx_strand_id
1 'polypeptide(L)'
;PAMLRAEIEKVQGSGRRPFCVVATAGTTVRGAFDPIDELADVCRDENLWLHVDAALGAPCLFSERFKHLMNGIERADSLTWDPHKLMGVPLTCSALLTPHLGALNNTCSYIKSAHYLFHEPGEEYDLGRKSLQCGRRVDALKLWIEWKSCGTSGWSKRVDEYVDLAIELEQLVNENPSLQLMTERMFTNVCLRHKGSPDGGGVNLFNEKLRQKMVRDGRFMVSVAKIGDDTVLRPVICNPAIDSQSLKSFIEEICKIGDQLIMGDDMGSRVQSH
;
A
#
# COMPACT_ATOMS: atom_id res chain seq x y z
N PRO A 1 -3.56 -12.42 16.62
CA PRO A 1 -3.78 -11.99 18.02
C PRO A 1 -2.93 -12.77 19.03
N ALA A 2 -2.89 -14.12 18.95
CA ALA A 2 -2.13 -14.94 19.90
C ALA A 2 -0.63 -14.61 19.92
N MET A 3 0.00 -14.45 18.76
CA MET A 3 1.40 -14.05 18.65
C MET A 3 1.66 -12.66 19.25
N LEU A 4 0.72 -11.72 19.07
CA LEU A 4 0.81 -10.39 19.67
C LEU A 4 0.79 -10.47 21.20
N ARG A 5 -0.12 -11.25 21.78
CA ARG A 5 -0.17 -11.46 23.25
C ARG A 5 1.15 -12.04 23.78
N ALA A 6 1.69 -13.07 23.11
CA ALA A 6 2.97 -13.66 23.50
C ALA A 6 4.14 -12.65 23.43
N GLU A 7 4.16 -11.77 22.42
CA GLU A 7 5.21 -10.75 22.32
C GLU A 7 5.04 -9.64 23.37
N ILE A 8 3.79 -9.27 23.71
CA ILE A 8 3.50 -8.33 24.81
C ILE A 8 4.03 -8.90 26.12
N GLU A 9 3.70 -10.15 26.45
CA GLU A 9 4.19 -10.82 27.67
C GLU A 9 5.73 -10.85 27.74
N LYS A 10 6.39 -11.18 26.64
CA LYS A 10 7.84 -11.20 26.53
C LYS A 10 8.46 -9.80 26.76
N VAL A 11 7.86 -8.75 26.17
CA VAL A 11 8.30 -7.36 26.34
C VAL A 11 8.16 -6.93 27.80
N GLN A 12 7.02 -7.23 28.43
CA GLN A 12 6.75 -6.94 29.84
C GLN A 12 7.70 -7.71 30.75
N GLY A 13 7.95 -9.00 30.48
CA GLY A 13 8.90 -9.84 31.22
C GLY A 13 10.35 -9.35 31.14
N SER A 14 10.70 -8.54 30.12
CA SER A 14 12.00 -7.87 30.01
C SER A 14 12.09 -6.53 30.75
N GLY A 15 11.06 -6.15 31.51
CA GLY A 15 10.99 -4.87 32.25
C GLY A 15 10.64 -3.67 31.35
N ARG A 16 10.30 -3.88 30.09
CA ARG A 16 9.85 -2.83 29.17
C ARG A 16 8.32 -2.76 29.16
N ARG A 17 7.78 -1.58 28.84
CA ARG A 17 6.34 -1.35 28.76
C ARG A 17 5.94 -1.11 27.31
N PRO A 18 5.13 -1.98 26.70
CA PRO A 18 4.48 -1.66 25.43
C PRO A 18 3.47 -0.53 25.65
N PHE A 19 3.24 0.30 24.64
CA PHE A 19 2.29 1.43 24.73
C PHE A 19 1.41 1.55 23.49
N CYS A 20 1.81 0.96 22.37
CA CYS A 20 1.11 1.07 21.10
C CYS A 20 1.29 -0.21 20.30
N VAL A 21 0.22 -0.60 19.61
CA VAL A 21 0.22 -1.60 18.55
C VAL A 21 -0.04 -0.88 17.23
N VAL A 22 0.72 -1.20 16.19
CA VAL A 22 0.50 -0.72 14.83
C VAL A 22 0.00 -1.89 14.00
N ALA A 23 -1.27 -1.85 13.63
CA ALA A 23 -1.87 -2.76 12.66
C ALA A 23 -1.78 -2.16 11.26
N THR A 24 -1.71 -2.98 10.23
CA THR A 24 -1.63 -2.52 8.84
C THR A 24 -2.86 -2.97 8.04
N ALA A 25 -3.48 -2.04 7.35
CA ALA A 25 -4.56 -2.31 6.40
C ALA A 25 -4.10 -1.95 4.98
N GLY A 26 -3.78 -2.98 4.19
CA GLY A 26 -3.19 -2.82 2.86
C GLY A 26 -1.67 -2.69 2.90
N THR A 27 -0.95 -3.77 3.27
CA THR A 27 0.51 -3.78 3.30
C THR A 27 1.11 -3.46 1.94
N THR A 28 2.26 -2.78 1.93
CA THR A 28 2.91 -2.25 0.72
C THR A 28 3.16 -3.33 -0.35
N VAL A 29 3.56 -4.54 0.04
CA VAL A 29 3.92 -5.59 -0.92
C VAL A 29 2.70 -6.42 -1.29
N ARG A 30 2.02 -6.98 -0.32
CA ARG A 30 0.96 -7.98 -0.54
C ARG A 30 -0.45 -7.40 -0.58
N GLY A 31 -0.64 -6.15 -0.09
CA GLY A 31 -1.98 -5.59 0.11
C GLY A 31 -2.76 -6.28 1.24
N ALA A 32 -2.07 -6.95 2.17
CA ALA A 32 -2.68 -7.70 3.26
C ALA A 32 -3.27 -6.78 4.33
N PHE A 33 -4.31 -7.25 5.00
CA PHE A 33 -4.97 -6.57 6.11
C PHE A 33 -4.78 -7.38 7.38
N ASP A 34 -4.37 -6.72 8.45
CA ASP A 34 -4.35 -7.32 9.78
C ASP A 34 -5.77 -7.47 10.34
N PRO A 35 -6.03 -8.43 11.24
CA PRO A 35 -7.34 -8.63 11.85
C PRO A 35 -7.62 -7.55 12.93
N ILE A 36 -8.04 -6.36 12.47
CA ILE A 36 -8.13 -5.14 13.29
C ILE A 36 -9.03 -5.35 14.51
N ASP A 37 -10.20 -5.98 14.34
CA ASP A 37 -11.16 -6.18 15.43
C ASP A 37 -10.58 -7.03 16.58
N GLU A 38 -9.91 -8.12 16.22
CA GLU A 38 -9.26 -9.00 17.18
C GLU A 38 -8.03 -8.34 17.84
N LEU A 39 -7.30 -7.49 17.09
CA LEU A 39 -6.19 -6.71 17.65
C LEU A 39 -6.70 -5.61 18.59
N ALA A 40 -7.87 -5.03 18.30
CA ALA A 40 -8.53 -4.07 19.20
C ALA A 40 -8.93 -4.70 20.54
N ASP A 41 -9.33 -5.99 20.54
CA ASP A 41 -9.56 -6.72 21.80
C ASP A 41 -8.28 -6.82 22.63
N VAL A 42 -7.17 -7.19 21.99
CA VAL A 42 -5.86 -7.27 22.66
C VAL A 42 -5.45 -5.90 23.22
N CYS A 43 -5.58 -4.85 22.42
CA CYS A 43 -5.19 -3.49 22.84
C CYS A 43 -6.05 -2.99 24.00
N ARG A 44 -7.36 -3.26 24.00
CA ARG A 44 -8.25 -2.93 25.12
C ARG A 44 -7.84 -3.67 26.39
N ASP A 45 -7.61 -4.99 26.32
CA ASP A 45 -7.28 -5.82 27.47
C ASP A 45 -5.93 -5.42 28.09
N GLU A 46 -4.96 -4.99 27.27
CA GLU A 46 -3.60 -4.61 27.68
C GLU A 46 -3.44 -3.08 27.88
N ASN A 47 -4.51 -2.30 27.70
CA ASN A 47 -4.50 -0.84 27.75
C ASN A 47 -3.41 -0.22 26.86
N LEU A 48 -3.42 -0.63 25.59
CA LEU A 48 -2.51 -0.18 24.54
C LEU A 48 -3.24 0.70 23.51
N TRP A 49 -2.53 1.68 22.96
CA TRP A 49 -3.02 2.47 21.81
C TRP A 49 -3.03 1.59 20.56
N LEU A 50 -4.14 1.55 19.85
CA LEU A 50 -4.22 0.91 18.54
C LEU A 50 -4.11 1.96 17.43
N HIS A 51 -3.01 1.95 16.71
CA HIS A 51 -2.84 2.69 15.46
C HIS A 51 -3.05 1.77 14.27
N VAL A 52 -3.81 2.20 13.27
CA VAL A 52 -3.97 1.46 12.01
C VAL A 52 -3.32 2.25 10.87
N ASP A 53 -2.23 1.71 10.33
CA ASP A 53 -1.67 2.19 9.05
C ASP A 53 -2.52 1.64 7.89
N ALA A 54 -3.46 2.45 7.46
CA ALA A 54 -4.33 2.19 6.32
C ALA A 54 -4.00 3.10 5.13
N ALA A 55 -2.74 3.49 5.02
CA ALA A 55 -2.26 4.40 3.99
C ALA A 55 -2.67 3.97 2.57
N LEU A 56 -2.69 2.66 2.29
CA LEU A 56 -3.18 2.10 1.03
C LEU A 56 -4.64 1.64 1.14
N GLY A 57 -5.01 0.97 2.24
CA GLY A 57 -6.25 0.22 2.33
C GLY A 57 -7.49 1.03 2.74
N ALA A 58 -7.35 2.22 3.38
CA ALA A 58 -8.49 2.98 3.87
C ALA A 58 -9.62 3.20 2.85
N PRO A 59 -9.35 3.41 1.54
CA PRO A 59 -10.42 3.57 0.56
C PRO A 59 -11.36 2.37 0.41
N CYS A 60 -11.00 1.17 0.88
CA CYS A 60 -11.92 0.03 0.87
C CYS A 60 -13.20 0.30 1.69
N LEU A 61 -13.14 1.23 2.65
CA LEU A 61 -14.31 1.66 3.44
C LEU A 61 -15.40 2.34 2.59
N PHE A 62 -15.09 2.84 1.40
CA PHE A 62 -16.09 3.38 0.48
C PHE A 62 -16.85 2.28 -0.27
N SER A 63 -16.30 1.05 -0.33
CA SER A 63 -16.89 -0.07 -1.06
C SER A 63 -17.74 -0.94 -0.16
N GLU A 64 -19.01 -1.14 -0.51
CA GLU A 64 -19.86 -2.11 0.17
C GLU A 64 -19.36 -3.56 0.06
N ARG A 65 -18.60 -3.86 -1.02
CA ARG A 65 -18.02 -5.19 -1.27
C ARG A 65 -16.80 -5.46 -0.37
N PHE A 66 -15.98 -4.44 -0.11
CA PHE A 66 -14.66 -4.61 0.49
C PHE A 66 -14.47 -3.93 1.85
N LYS A 67 -15.45 -3.15 2.34
CA LYS A 67 -15.36 -2.49 3.66
C LYS A 67 -15.14 -3.47 4.82
N HIS A 68 -15.57 -4.73 4.65
CA HIS A 68 -15.38 -5.78 5.65
C HIS A 68 -13.89 -6.07 5.96
N LEU A 69 -12.97 -5.74 5.03
CA LEU A 69 -11.53 -5.88 5.25
C LEU A 69 -11.00 -5.01 6.39
N MET A 70 -11.77 -4.00 6.79
CA MET A 70 -11.43 -3.10 7.89
C MET A 70 -12.43 -3.19 9.06
N ASN A 71 -13.06 -4.34 9.25
CA ASN A 71 -13.92 -4.55 10.42
C ASN A 71 -13.15 -4.26 11.71
N GLY A 72 -13.77 -3.52 12.64
CA GLY A 72 -13.16 -3.10 13.89
C GLY A 72 -12.39 -1.79 13.82
N ILE A 73 -12.35 -1.12 12.67
CA ILE A 73 -11.60 0.14 12.50
C ILE A 73 -12.13 1.27 13.40
N GLU A 74 -13.42 1.26 13.72
CA GLU A 74 -14.04 2.21 14.63
C GLU A 74 -13.53 2.13 16.08
N ARG A 75 -12.78 1.06 16.39
CA ARG A 75 -12.15 0.81 17.69
C ARG A 75 -10.70 1.28 17.75
N ALA A 76 -10.15 1.73 16.61
CA ALA A 76 -8.79 2.24 16.56
C ALA A 76 -8.68 3.62 17.21
N ASP A 77 -7.58 3.86 17.93
CA ASP A 77 -7.27 5.16 18.52
C ASP A 77 -6.75 6.17 17.49
N SER A 78 -6.14 5.67 16.41
CA SER A 78 -5.71 6.52 15.30
C SER A 78 -5.58 5.72 14.00
N LEU A 79 -5.73 6.43 12.87
CA LEU A 79 -5.67 5.88 11.53
C LEU A 79 -4.83 6.79 10.63
N THR A 80 -3.87 6.22 9.90
CA THR A 80 -3.22 6.89 8.77
C THR A 80 -3.94 6.56 7.48
N TRP A 81 -4.21 7.58 6.67
CA TRP A 81 -4.82 7.46 5.35
C TRP A 81 -4.09 8.33 4.33
N ASP A 82 -3.73 7.74 3.18
CA ASP A 82 -3.02 8.44 2.11
C ASP A 82 -3.90 8.55 0.83
N PRO A 83 -4.73 9.58 0.68
CA PRO A 83 -5.50 9.82 -0.54
C PRO A 83 -4.64 9.87 -1.81
N HIS A 84 -3.36 10.24 -1.70
CA HIS A 84 -2.42 10.25 -2.83
C HIS A 84 -1.98 8.85 -3.30
N LYS A 85 -2.42 7.76 -2.63
CA LYS A 85 -2.20 6.37 -3.06
C LYS A 85 -3.40 5.88 -3.87
N LEU A 86 -4.26 5.07 -3.29
CA LEU A 86 -5.34 4.40 -4.03
C LEU A 86 -6.40 5.37 -4.58
N MET A 87 -6.61 6.53 -3.94
CA MET A 87 -7.57 7.51 -4.47
C MET A 87 -7.02 8.38 -5.61
N GLY A 88 -5.72 8.32 -5.89
CA GLY A 88 -5.11 9.03 -7.02
C GLY A 88 -5.03 10.56 -6.86
N VAL A 89 -5.25 11.07 -5.65
CA VAL A 89 -5.02 12.50 -5.37
C VAL A 89 -3.54 12.84 -5.59
N PRO A 90 -3.18 13.96 -6.22
CA PRO A 90 -1.79 14.30 -6.46
C PRO A 90 -0.94 14.39 -5.19
N LEU A 91 0.29 13.88 -5.24
CA LEU A 91 1.28 13.92 -4.15
C LEU A 91 1.55 15.37 -3.71
N THR A 92 1.63 15.63 -2.41
CA THR A 92 1.34 14.75 -1.28
C THR A 92 -0.05 15.01 -0.76
N CYS A 93 -0.75 14.00 -0.25
CA CYS A 93 -1.99 14.17 0.47
C CYS A 93 -2.14 13.00 1.45
N SER A 94 -1.92 13.26 2.73
CA SER A 94 -2.02 12.28 3.81
C SER A 94 -2.83 12.85 4.96
N ALA A 95 -3.54 12.01 5.68
CA ALA A 95 -4.31 12.38 6.85
C ALA A 95 -4.02 11.42 8.01
N LEU A 96 -3.91 11.98 9.21
CA LEU A 96 -3.97 11.25 10.47
C LEU A 96 -5.34 11.55 11.10
N LEU A 97 -6.12 10.51 11.30
CA LEU A 97 -7.46 10.60 11.90
C LEU A 97 -7.41 10.00 13.31
N THR A 98 -8.15 10.59 14.25
CA THR A 98 -8.30 10.09 15.61
C THR A 98 -9.66 10.50 16.18
N PRO A 99 -10.37 9.61 16.90
CA PRO A 99 -11.60 9.97 17.61
C PRO A 99 -11.33 10.80 18.89
N HIS A 100 -10.09 10.86 19.37
CA HIS A 100 -9.72 11.54 20.61
C HIS A 100 -9.61 13.04 20.39
N LEU A 101 -10.65 13.77 20.78
CA LEU A 101 -10.69 15.23 20.67
C LEU A 101 -9.50 15.87 21.42
N GLY A 102 -8.81 16.79 20.76
CA GLY A 102 -7.69 17.50 21.33
C GLY A 102 -6.36 16.74 21.34
N ALA A 103 -6.31 15.44 21.01
CA ALA A 103 -5.07 14.65 21.05
C ALA A 103 -3.95 15.28 20.21
N LEU A 104 -4.24 15.63 18.95
CA LEU A 104 -3.25 16.27 18.08
C LEU A 104 -2.84 17.63 18.58
N ASN A 105 -3.78 18.45 19.06
CA ASN A 105 -3.49 19.77 19.59
C ASN A 105 -2.59 19.67 20.84
N ASN A 106 -2.90 18.76 21.76
CA ASN A 106 -2.11 18.55 22.98
C ASN A 106 -0.69 18.03 22.67
N THR A 107 -0.54 17.22 21.64
CA THR A 107 0.75 16.63 21.25
C THR A 107 1.60 17.59 20.43
N CYS A 108 1.00 18.36 19.53
CA CYS A 108 1.73 19.21 18.58
C CYS A 108 1.90 20.66 19.04
N SER A 109 1.12 21.13 20.02
CA SER A 109 1.20 22.51 20.56
C SER A 109 2.36 22.70 21.55
N TYR A 110 3.56 22.36 21.13
CA TYR A 110 4.77 22.51 21.98
C TYR A 110 5.27 23.96 22.06
N ILE A 111 4.84 24.85 21.17
CA ILE A 111 5.26 26.26 21.14
C ILE A 111 4.20 27.13 21.83
N LYS A 112 4.15 27.09 23.15
CA LYS A 112 3.21 27.92 23.93
C LYS A 112 3.48 29.43 23.81
N SER A 113 4.67 29.85 23.37
CA SER A 113 5.10 31.25 23.26
C SER A 113 4.97 31.86 21.86
N ALA A 114 4.52 31.09 20.87
CA ALA A 114 4.44 31.58 19.49
C ALA A 114 3.12 32.32 19.22
N HIS A 115 2.77 33.29 20.03
CA HIS A 115 1.57 34.11 19.86
C HIS A 115 1.49 34.85 18.52
N TYR A 116 2.63 35.02 17.83
CA TYR A 116 2.71 35.62 16.51
C TYR A 116 2.27 34.71 15.37
N LEU A 117 2.19 33.39 15.64
CA LEU A 117 1.77 32.40 14.64
C LEU A 117 0.30 31.99 14.76
N PHE A 118 -0.25 32.06 15.97
CA PHE A 118 -1.57 31.53 16.28
C PHE A 118 -2.41 32.62 16.95
N HIS A 119 -3.52 32.97 16.33
CA HIS A 119 -4.36 34.09 16.73
C HIS A 119 -5.75 33.60 17.12
N GLU A 120 -6.28 34.07 18.24
CA GLU A 120 -7.69 33.92 18.63
C GLU A 120 -8.53 35.10 18.11
N PRO A 121 -9.79 34.91 17.72
CA PRO A 121 -10.56 33.68 17.56
C PRO A 121 -10.31 33.00 16.20
N GLY A 122 -10.56 31.71 16.11
CA GLY A 122 -10.40 30.94 14.86
C GLY A 122 -9.44 29.75 14.97
N GLU A 123 -8.95 29.46 16.16
CA GLU A 123 -8.01 28.37 16.45
C GLU A 123 -8.51 26.97 16.05
N GLU A 124 -9.82 26.77 16.00
CA GLU A 124 -10.45 25.52 15.61
C GLU A 124 -10.12 25.12 14.17
N TYR A 125 -9.90 26.11 13.27
CA TYR A 125 -9.55 25.92 11.86
C TYR A 125 -8.05 25.96 11.62
N ASP A 126 -7.24 26.35 12.63
CA ASP A 126 -5.80 26.41 12.51
C ASP A 126 -5.19 25.01 12.69
N LEU A 127 -4.67 24.47 11.59
CA LEU A 127 -4.02 23.16 11.58
C LEU A 127 -2.57 23.20 12.10
N GLY A 128 -1.98 24.39 12.31
CA GLY A 128 -0.62 24.54 12.80
C GLY A 128 -0.39 23.91 14.16
N ARG A 129 -1.41 23.97 15.03
CA ARG A 129 -1.39 23.35 16.37
C ARG A 129 -1.69 21.84 16.35
N LYS A 130 -2.12 21.30 15.22
CA LYS A 130 -2.50 19.87 15.06
C LYS A 130 -1.52 19.12 14.16
N SER A 131 -0.37 19.71 13.86
CA SER A 131 0.64 19.16 12.96
C SER A 131 2.05 19.51 13.46
N LEU A 132 3.03 18.67 13.10
CA LEU A 132 4.46 18.99 13.32
C LEU A 132 5.00 20.04 12.32
N GLN A 133 4.25 20.34 11.26
CA GLN A 133 4.64 21.30 10.23
C GLN A 133 4.01 22.66 10.52
N CYS A 134 4.80 23.74 10.46
CA CYS A 134 4.31 25.11 10.52
C CYS A 134 3.74 25.51 9.15
N GLY A 135 4.62 25.83 8.20
CA GLY A 135 4.23 26.11 6.81
C GLY A 135 4.02 24.80 6.01
N ARG A 136 2.92 24.69 5.28
CA ARG A 136 2.60 23.52 4.48
C ARG A 136 1.76 23.84 3.26
N ARG A 137 1.75 22.93 2.28
CA ARG A 137 0.87 23.04 1.11
C ARG A 137 -0.58 22.79 1.51
N VAL A 138 -1.51 23.34 0.72
CA VAL A 138 -2.96 23.16 0.89
C VAL A 138 -3.38 21.81 0.30
N ASP A 139 -2.88 20.73 0.85
CA ASP A 139 -3.13 19.36 0.33
C ASP A 139 -4.59 18.96 0.46
N ALA A 140 -5.29 19.46 1.49
CA ALA A 140 -6.72 19.23 1.67
C ALA A 140 -7.57 19.77 0.50
N LEU A 141 -7.13 20.84 -0.19
CA LEU A 141 -7.83 21.37 -1.37
C LEU A 141 -7.84 20.37 -2.51
N LYS A 142 -6.73 19.64 -2.73
CA LYS A 142 -6.63 18.61 -3.76
C LYS A 142 -7.65 17.49 -3.52
N LEU A 143 -7.74 17.00 -2.28
CA LEU A 143 -8.71 15.99 -1.88
C LEU A 143 -10.14 16.51 -2.03
N TRP A 144 -10.40 17.75 -1.61
CA TRP A 144 -11.72 18.38 -1.72
C TRP A 144 -12.20 18.49 -3.17
N ILE A 145 -11.32 18.96 -4.09
CA ILE A 145 -11.64 19.09 -5.51
C ILE A 145 -11.98 17.71 -6.09
N GLU A 146 -11.14 16.70 -5.82
CA GLU A 146 -11.34 15.35 -6.31
C GLU A 146 -12.64 14.75 -5.75
N TRP A 147 -12.94 14.99 -4.47
CA TRP A 147 -14.18 14.55 -3.86
C TRP A 147 -15.42 15.21 -4.46
N LYS A 148 -15.32 16.50 -4.76
CA LYS A 148 -16.39 17.24 -5.45
C LYS A 148 -16.60 16.72 -6.88
N SER A 149 -15.56 16.26 -7.53
CA SER A 149 -15.61 15.73 -8.89
C SER A 149 -16.31 14.37 -8.98
N CYS A 150 -15.94 13.43 -8.12
CA CYS A 150 -16.42 12.04 -8.22
C CYS A 150 -17.48 11.65 -7.18
N GLY A 151 -17.53 12.34 -6.04
CA GLY A 151 -18.40 12.00 -4.91
C GLY A 151 -18.06 10.68 -4.23
N THR A 152 -18.77 10.34 -3.16
CA THR A 152 -18.56 9.10 -2.42
C THR A 152 -18.90 7.86 -3.29
N SER A 153 -19.94 7.95 -4.10
CA SER A 153 -20.33 6.87 -5.02
C SER A 153 -19.27 6.63 -6.12
N GLY A 154 -18.64 7.69 -6.60
CA GLY A 154 -17.52 7.57 -7.55
C GLY A 154 -16.30 6.88 -6.92
N TRP A 155 -16.00 7.19 -5.66
CA TRP A 155 -14.95 6.48 -4.91
C TRP A 155 -15.27 5.02 -4.69
N SER A 156 -16.51 4.68 -4.30
CA SER A 156 -16.97 3.30 -4.16
C SER A 156 -16.75 2.50 -5.45
N LYS A 157 -17.26 3.02 -6.57
CA LYS A 157 -17.12 2.40 -7.88
C LYS A 157 -15.63 2.21 -8.27
N ARG A 158 -14.79 3.21 -8.06
CA ARG A 158 -13.37 3.15 -8.39
C ARG A 158 -12.62 2.08 -7.60
N VAL A 159 -12.92 1.93 -6.30
CA VAL A 159 -12.34 0.85 -5.48
C VAL A 159 -12.75 -0.51 -6.00
N ASP A 160 -14.04 -0.70 -6.31
CA ASP A 160 -14.55 -1.96 -6.86
C ASP A 160 -13.86 -2.30 -8.19
N GLU A 161 -13.76 -1.34 -9.10
CA GLU A 161 -13.08 -1.50 -10.39
C GLU A 161 -11.60 -1.87 -10.24
N TYR A 162 -10.88 -1.26 -9.30
CA TYR A 162 -9.47 -1.60 -9.05
C TYR A 162 -9.30 -3.03 -8.57
N VAL A 163 -10.17 -3.50 -7.68
CA VAL A 163 -10.11 -4.89 -7.21
C VAL A 163 -10.52 -5.85 -8.32
N ASP A 164 -11.53 -5.53 -9.12
CA ASP A 164 -11.94 -6.36 -10.27
C ASP A 164 -10.81 -6.48 -11.31
N LEU A 165 -10.11 -5.39 -11.62
CA LEU A 165 -8.92 -5.41 -12.48
C LEU A 165 -7.75 -6.21 -11.87
N ALA A 166 -7.58 -6.16 -10.55
CA ALA A 166 -6.57 -6.97 -9.89
C ALA A 166 -6.91 -8.47 -9.95
N ILE A 167 -8.20 -8.84 -9.87
CA ILE A 167 -8.68 -10.21 -10.09
C ILE A 167 -8.40 -10.65 -11.53
N GLU A 168 -8.69 -9.79 -12.52
CA GLU A 168 -8.39 -10.08 -13.92
C GLU A 168 -6.89 -10.27 -14.15
N LEU A 169 -6.05 -9.42 -13.56
CA LEU A 169 -4.59 -9.58 -13.66
C LEU A 169 -4.12 -10.90 -13.05
N GLU A 170 -4.65 -11.30 -11.90
CA GLU A 170 -4.37 -12.59 -11.26
C GLU A 170 -4.72 -13.76 -12.20
N GLN A 171 -5.87 -13.69 -12.87
CA GLN A 171 -6.29 -14.71 -13.86
C GLN A 171 -5.34 -14.77 -15.05
N LEU A 172 -4.99 -13.63 -15.64
CA LEU A 172 -4.04 -13.55 -16.75
C LEU A 172 -2.67 -14.13 -16.39
N VAL A 173 -2.19 -13.92 -15.15
CA VAL A 173 -0.95 -14.53 -14.66
C VAL A 173 -1.07 -16.05 -14.54
N ASN A 174 -2.18 -16.54 -13.99
CA ASN A 174 -2.39 -17.98 -13.79
C ASN A 174 -2.57 -18.75 -15.12
N GLU A 175 -3.15 -18.11 -16.12
CA GLU A 175 -3.33 -18.69 -17.46
C GLU A 175 -2.03 -18.69 -18.29
N ASN A 176 -1.04 -17.91 -17.90
CA ASN A 176 0.21 -17.78 -18.66
C ASN A 176 1.28 -18.77 -18.18
N PRO A 177 1.76 -19.69 -19.04
CA PRO A 177 2.71 -20.74 -18.67
C PRO A 177 4.09 -20.20 -18.24
N SER A 178 4.49 -19.02 -18.72
CA SER A 178 5.79 -18.39 -18.41
C SER A 178 5.78 -17.62 -17.09
N LEU A 179 4.59 -17.35 -16.52
CA LEU A 179 4.43 -16.56 -15.31
C LEU A 179 4.07 -17.43 -14.11
N GLN A 180 4.30 -16.87 -12.92
CA GLN A 180 3.95 -17.48 -11.65
C GLN A 180 3.43 -16.42 -10.70
N LEU A 181 2.26 -16.67 -10.10
CA LEU A 181 1.77 -15.93 -8.96
C LEU A 181 2.59 -16.30 -7.73
N MET A 182 3.09 -15.32 -6.98
CA MET A 182 4.00 -15.54 -5.86
C MET A 182 3.32 -15.54 -4.50
N THR A 183 2.14 -14.95 -4.43
CA THR A 183 1.26 -14.98 -3.26
C THR A 183 -0.18 -14.93 -3.71
N GLU A 184 -1.08 -15.41 -2.87
CA GLU A 184 -2.50 -15.11 -3.01
C GLU A 184 -2.70 -13.59 -3.08
N ARG A 185 -3.58 -13.14 -3.97
CA ARG A 185 -3.95 -11.73 -4.09
C ARG A 185 -4.84 -11.33 -2.89
N MET A 186 -4.44 -10.31 -2.15
CA MET A 186 -5.18 -9.86 -0.97
C MET A 186 -6.11 -8.66 -1.27
N PHE A 187 -5.68 -7.72 -2.09
CA PHE A 187 -6.42 -6.50 -2.42
C PHE A 187 -6.16 -6.10 -3.88
N THR A 188 -5.52 -4.95 -4.12
CA THR A 188 -5.17 -4.44 -5.45
C THR A 188 -3.75 -4.78 -5.88
N ASN A 189 -3.00 -5.47 -5.01
CA ASN A 189 -1.63 -5.88 -5.27
C ASN A 189 -1.60 -7.29 -5.86
N VAL A 190 -0.84 -7.48 -6.94
CA VAL A 190 -0.60 -8.79 -7.54
C VAL A 190 0.91 -9.02 -7.58
N CYS A 191 1.40 -9.98 -6.80
CA CYS A 191 2.82 -10.33 -6.77
C CYS A 191 3.09 -11.49 -7.73
N LEU A 192 3.85 -11.23 -8.79
CA LEU A 192 4.15 -12.21 -9.83
C LEU A 192 5.62 -12.23 -10.17
N ARG A 193 6.09 -13.30 -10.85
CA ARG A 193 7.39 -13.36 -11.50
C ARG A 193 7.32 -14.10 -12.83
N HIS A 194 8.25 -13.81 -13.70
CA HIS A 194 8.55 -14.68 -14.83
C HIS A 194 9.38 -15.86 -14.34
N LYS A 195 9.08 -17.09 -14.80
CA LYS A 195 9.75 -18.32 -14.36
C LYS A 195 11.24 -18.38 -14.79
N GLY A 196 11.66 -17.51 -15.70
CA GLY A 196 13.04 -17.45 -16.20
C GLY A 196 13.34 -18.44 -17.30
N SER A 197 14.62 -18.70 -17.53
CA SER A 197 15.08 -19.72 -18.47
C SER A 197 14.86 -21.13 -17.93
N PRO A 198 14.52 -22.12 -18.77
CA PRO A 198 14.46 -23.54 -18.40
C PRO A 198 15.76 -24.08 -17.78
N ASP A 199 16.91 -23.50 -18.13
CA ASP A 199 18.23 -23.94 -17.67
C ASP A 199 18.58 -23.48 -16.24
N GLY A 200 17.64 -22.84 -15.52
CA GLY A 200 17.73 -22.61 -14.08
C GLY A 200 18.68 -21.51 -13.62
N GLY A 201 19.12 -20.63 -14.49
CA GLY A 201 19.97 -19.49 -14.13
C GLY A 201 19.21 -18.42 -13.36
N GLY A 202 19.44 -18.32 -12.03
CA GLY A 202 19.13 -17.17 -11.20
C GLY A 202 17.80 -16.44 -11.44
N VAL A 203 16.62 -17.07 -11.19
CA VAL A 203 15.28 -16.49 -11.44
C VAL A 203 15.13 -15.09 -10.84
N ASN A 204 15.72 -14.82 -9.70
CA ASN A 204 15.70 -13.49 -9.08
C ASN A 204 16.40 -12.45 -9.96
N LEU A 205 17.64 -12.73 -10.40
CA LEU A 205 18.40 -11.85 -11.27
C LEU A 205 17.69 -11.66 -12.63
N PHE A 206 17.07 -12.73 -13.15
CA PHE A 206 16.27 -12.65 -14.36
C PHE A 206 15.14 -11.63 -14.23
N ASN A 207 14.36 -11.69 -13.15
CA ASN A 207 13.26 -10.74 -12.92
C ASN A 207 13.74 -9.31 -12.64
N GLU A 208 14.92 -9.13 -12.06
CA GLU A 208 15.56 -7.82 -11.92
C GLU A 208 15.95 -7.24 -13.28
N LYS A 209 16.59 -8.04 -14.16
CA LYS A 209 16.94 -7.65 -15.54
C LYS A 209 15.69 -7.35 -16.37
N LEU A 210 14.65 -8.19 -16.24
CA LEU A 210 13.36 -8.01 -16.91
C LEU A 210 12.75 -6.65 -16.53
N ARG A 211 12.66 -6.37 -15.24
CA ARG A 211 12.14 -5.08 -14.76
C ARG A 211 12.98 -3.89 -15.25
N GLN A 212 14.31 -4.00 -15.21
CA GLN A 212 15.20 -2.94 -15.70
C GLN A 212 14.98 -2.66 -17.17
N LYS A 213 14.77 -3.71 -17.98
CA LYS A 213 14.49 -3.56 -19.41
C LYS A 213 13.13 -2.94 -19.65
N MET A 214 12.08 -3.36 -18.94
CA MET A 214 10.75 -2.74 -19.02
C MET A 214 10.80 -1.22 -18.79
N VAL A 215 11.55 -0.79 -17.76
CA VAL A 215 11.71 0.65 -17.45
C VAL A 215 12.46 1.39 -18.54
N ARG A 216 13.52 0.77 -19.09
CA ARG A 216 14.29 1.36 -20.21
C ARG A 216 13.46 1.51 -21.48
N ASP A 217 12.65 0.49 -21.81
CA ASP A 217 11.80 0.48 -22.99
C ASP A 217 10.61 1.48 -22.83
N GLY A 218 10.30 1.92 -21.60
CA GLY A 218 9.42 3.05 -21.29
C GLY A 218 7.92 2.80 -21.50
N ARG A 219 7.50 1.57 -21.83
CA ARG A 219 6.08 1.24 -22.03
C ARG A 219 5.34 1.01 -20.72
N PHE A 220 6.00 0.31 -19.78
CA PHE A 220 5.46 0.03 -18.45
C PHE A 220 6.53 0.25 -17.39
N MET A 221 6.09 0.74 -16.23
CA MET A 221 6.92 0.82 -15.04
C MET A 221 6.24 0.04 -13.91
N VAL A 222 6.92 -0.98 -13.42
CA VAL A 222 6.46 -1.81 -12.31
C VAL A 222 7.50 -1.82 -11.19
N SER A 223 7.04 -1.86 -9.95
CA SER A 223 7.91 -2.01 -8.79
C SER A 223 8.35 -3.46 -8.62
N VAL A 224 9.52 -3.65 -8.02
CA VAL A 224 9.96 -4.95 -7.50
C VAL A 224 9.87 -4.96 -5.98
N ALA A 225 9.73 -6.15 -5.42
CA ALA A 225 9.79 -6.40 -3.98
C ALA A 225 10.49 -7.74 -3.71
N LYS A 226 10.74 -8.01 -2.42
CA LYS A 226 11.17 -9.33 -1.95
C LYS A 226 10.04 -9.99 -1.16
N ILE A 227 9.86 -11.30 -1.38
CA ILE A 227 9.00 -12.17 -0.58
C ILE A 227 9.86 -13.35 -0.15
N GLY A 228 10.31 -13.34 1.09
CA GLY A 228 11.44 -14.16 1.51
C GLY A 228 12.67 -13.81 0.67
N ASP A 229 13.30 -14.81 0.05
CA ASP A 229 14.44 -14.63 -0.82
C ASP A 229 14.07 -14.35 -2.29
N ASP A 230 12.79 -14.44 -2.64
CA ASP A 230 12.32 -14.30 -4.02
C ASP A 230 12.12 -12.85 -4.44
N THR A 231 12.68 -12.49 -5.60
CA THR A 231 12.39 -11.21 -6.28
C THR A 231 11.09 -11.32 -7.08
N VAL A 232 10.16 -10.40 -6.83
CA VAL A 232 8.84 -10.37 -7.47
C VAL A 232 8.59 -9.03 -8.14
N LEU A 233 7.88 -9.04 -9.27
CA LEU A 233 7.22 -7.87 -9.82
C LEU A 233 5.95 -7.61 -9.01
N ARG A 234 5.72 -6.35 -8.64
CA ARG A 234 4.61 -5.95 -7.78
C ARG A 234 3.77 -4.84 -8.43
N PRO A 235 2.97 -5.15 -9.46
CA PRO A 235 1.94 -4.23 -9.89
C PRO A 235 0.92 -3.99 -8.76
N VAL A 236 0.47 -2.75 -8.64
CA VAL A 236 -0.62 -2.30 -7.77
C VAL A 236 -1.61 -1.57 -8.63
N ILE A 237 -2.85 -2.02 -8.67
CA ILE A 237 -3.90 -1.38 -9.45
C ILE A 237 -4.43 -0.19 -8.65
N CYS A 238 -4.06 1.01 -9.06
CA CYS A 238 -4.42 2.27 -8.36
C CYS A 238 -4.53 3.48 -9.31
N ASN A 239 -4.58 3.24 -10.63
CA ASN A 239 -4.68 4.30 -11.62
C ASN A 239 -5.98 4.15 -12.40
N PRO A 240 -6.87 5.16 -12.43
CA PRO A 240 -8.17 5.08 -13.11
C PRO A 240 -8.09 4.95 -14.64
N ALA A 241 -6.91 5.14 -15.23
CA ALA A 241 -6.70 4.97 -16.67
C ALA A 241 -6.34 3.52 -17.06
N ILE A 242 -6.16 2.61 -16.09
CA ILE A 242 -5.91 1.19 -16.35
C ILE A 242 -7.24 0.52 -16.68
N ASP A 243 -7.24 -0.27 -17.74
CA ASP A 243 -8.34 -1.12 -18.19
C ASP A 243 -7.85 -2.54 -18.53
N SER A 244 -8.77 -3.45 -18.88
CA SER A 244 -8.46 -4.83 -19.25
C SER A 244 -7.45 -4.93 -20.42
N GLN A 245 -7.48 -3.98 -21.38
CA GLN A 245 -6.52 -3.99 -22.47
C GLN A 245 -5.12 -3.62 -22.00
N SER A 246 -5.00 -2.69 -21.06
CA SER A 246 -3.74 -2.33 -20.41
C SER A 246 -3.12 -3.51 -19.67
N LEU A 247 -3.94 -4.34 -18.99
CA LEU A 247 -3.48 -5.54 -18.29
C LEU A 247 -2.95 -6.60 -19.26
N LYS A 248 -3.66 -6.86 -20.35
CA LYS A 248 -3.23 -7.78 -21.43
C LYS A 248 -1.91 -7.33 -22.03
N SER A 249 -1.81 -6.05 -22.39
CA SER A 249 -0.59 -5.47 -22.95
C SER A 249 0.58 -5.52 -21.96
N PHE A 250 0.32 -5.40 -20.65
CA PHE A 250 1.33 -5.55 -19.59
C PHE A 250 1.88 -6.98 -19.53
N ILE A 251 1.01 -7.98 -19.57
CA ILE A 251 1.41 -9.41 -19.60
C ILE A 251 2.19 -9.74 -20.87
N GLU A 252 1.69 -9.30 -22.03
CA GLU A 252 2.38 -9.48 -23.30
C GLU A 252 3.80 -8.89 -23.28
N GLU A 253 3.98 -7.70 -22.73
CA GLU A 253 5.27 -7.05 -22.64
C GLU A 253 6.24 -7.79 -21.68
N ILE A 254 5.75 -8.31 -20.55
CA ILE A 254 6.54 -9.15 -19.64
C ILE A 254 7.06 -10.39 -20.40
N CYS A 255 6.19 -11.10 -21.11
CA CYS A 255 6.55 -12.31 -21.84
C CYS A 255 7.52 -12.00 -22.98
N LYS A 256 7.26 -10.99 -23.78
CA LYS A 256 8.13 -10.55 -24.87
C LYS A 256 9.56 -10.21 -24.38
N ILE A 257 9.66 -9.47 -23.28
CA ILE A 257 10.97 -9.13 -22.69
C ILE A 257 11.63 -10.38 -22.11
N GLY A 258 10.84 -11.26 -21.47
CA GLY A 258 11.32 -12.54 -20.98
C GLY A 258 11.94 -13.39 -22.08
N ASP A 259 11.27 -13.55 -23.21
CA ASP A 259 11.75 -14.29 -24.38
C ASP A 259 13.06 -13.68 -24.94
N GLN A 260 13.13 -12.34 -25.02
CA GLN A 260 14.34 -11.65 -25.46
C GLN A 260 15.54 -11.90 -24.54
N LEU A 261 15.32 -11.95 -23.24
CA LEU A 261 16.38 -12.24 -22.27
C LEU A 261 16.84 -13.71 -22.36
N ILE A 262 15.92 -14.65 -22.55
CA ILE A 262 16.23 -16.06 -22.75
C ILE A 262 17.09 -16.25 -24.01
N MET A 263 16.69 -15.67 -25.16
CA MET A 263 17.43 -15.75 -26.43
C MET A 263 18.80 -15.04 -26.35
N GLY A 264 18.90 -13.95 -25.58
CA GLY A 264 20.15 -13.19 -25.42
C GLY A 264 21.18 -13.92 -24.56
N ASP A 265 20.75 -14.60 -23.51
CA ASP A 265 21.63 -15.43 -22.68
C ASP A 265 22.13 -16.70 -23.45
N ASP A 266 21.30 -17.25 -24.34
CA ASP A 266 21.68 -18.40 -25.21
C ASP A 266 22.79 -18.04 -26.23
N MET A 267 22.78 -16.78 -26.74
CA MET A 267 23.84 -16.31 -27.65
C MET A 267 25.15 -16.02 -26.90
N GLY A 268 25.09 -15.58 -25.65
CA GLY A 268 26.25 -15.34 -24.80
C GLY A 268 26.97 -16.64 -24.39
N SER A 269 26.25 -17.71 -24.16
CA SER A 269 26.79 -19.03 -23.79
C SER A 269 27.47 -19.74 -24.98
N ARG A 270 27.02 -19.50 -26.20
CA ARG A 270 27.64 -20.07 -27.44
C ARG A 270 28.95 -19.37 -27.87
N VAL A 271 29.16 -18.13 -27.44
CA VAL A 271 30.41 -17.38 -27.79
C VAL A 271 31.55 -17.71 -26.82
N GLN A 272 31.30 -18.28 -25.65
CA GLN A 272 32.34 -18.70 -24.69
C GLN A 272 32.85 -20.14 -24.89
N SER A 273 32.32 -20.89 -25.85
CA SER A 273 32.69 -22.28 -26.14
C SER A 273 33.52 -22.47 -27.43
N HIS A 274 34.25 -21.42 -27.88
CA HIS A 274 35.19 -21.49 -28.98
C HIS A 274 36.58 -20.94 -28.59
#